data_2af04bfda6dc3718deb2bb50e6597090
#
_entry.id   2af04bfda6dc3718deb2bb50e6597090
#
_cell.length_a   1.000
_cell.length_b   1.000
_cell.length_c   1.000
_cell.angle_alpha   90.00
_cell.angle_beta   90.00
_cell.angle_gamma   90.00
#
_symmetry.space_group_name_H-M   'P 1'
#
loop_
_entity.id
_entity.type
_entity.pdbx_description
1 polymer ?
#
loop_
_entity_poly.entity_id
_entity_poly.type
_entity_poly.pdbx_seq_one_letter_code
_entity_poly.pdbx_strand_id
1 'polypeptide(L)'
;MSTIRYNQPTTATPEQFIAGLTDFGPGREKIFGKSADGYLKVHSQGPHDADVTEGSGGIWERLHYDWSDPNRVVLTVTDSNTWGGHSGYTYTFGRQPDGTTEVRVVNVREGKNLKGRVLALVLGSVGKSVLVKEFDKTIKAIEAGTATSSPSNAQPNTTPTAS
;
A
#
# COMPACT_ATOMS: atom_id res chain seq x y z
N MET A 1 -6.06 15.22 -15.76
CA MET A 1 -5.23 14.11 -15.25
C MET A 1 -4.12 14.70 -14.40
N SER A 2 -3.96 14.16 -13.20
CA SER A 2 -2.87 14.52 -12.28
C SER A 2 -1.97 13.33 -12.04
N THR A 3 -0.66 13.53 -12.08
CA THR A 3 0.33 12.50 -11.73
C THR A 3 1.19 13.01 -10.61
N ILE A 4 1.18 12.31 -9.48
CA ILE A 4 1.95 12.64 -8.30
C ILE A 4 3.00 11.56 -8.08
N ARG A 5 4.26 11.98 -7.89
CA ARG A 5 5.39 11.10 -7.65
C ARG A 5 6.07 11.47 -6.34
N TYR A 6 6.35 10.47 -5.55
CA TYR A 6 7.13 10.59 -4.32
C TYR A 6 7.85 9.29 -4.01
N ASN A 7 8.85 9.37 -3.17
CA ASN A 7 9.62 8.22 -2.72
C ASN A 7 9.97 8.37 -1.25
N GLN A 8 10.11 7.24 -0.57
CA GLN A 8 10.50 7.18 0.83
C GLN A 8 11.31 5.90 1.12
N PRO A 9 12.28 5.96 2.02
CA PRO A 9 12.99 4.78 2.50
C PRO A 9 12.13 4.01 3.50
N THR A 10 12.34 2.69 3.57
CA THR A 10 11.79 1.82 4.60
C THR A 10 12.80 0.76 5.01
N THR A 11 12.73 0.30 6.25
CA THR A 11 13.48 -0.85 6.75
C THR A 11 12.85 -2.18 6.34
N ALA A 12 11.60 -2.17 5.88
CA ALA A 12 10.93 -3.35 5.37
C ALA A 12 11.55 -3.81 4.04
N THR A 13 11.66 -5.11 3.84
CA THR A 13 12.05 -5.67 2.53
C THR A 13 10.91 -5.47 1.52
N PRO A 14 11.16 -5.54 0.20
CA PRO A 14 10.10 -5.52 -0.81
C PRO A 14 9.00 -6.56 -0.51
N GLU A 15 9.38 -7.78 -0.14
CA GLU A 15 8.44 -8.86 0.17
C GLU A 15 7.54 -8.52 1.38
N GLN A 16 8.12 -7.96 2.44
CA GLN A 16 7.39 -7.52 3.62
C GLN A 16 6.44 -6.36 3.29
N PHE A 17 6.88 -5.43 2.46
CA PHE A 17 6.07 -4.30 2.04
C PHE A 17 4.89 -4.75 1.16
N ILE A 18 5.15 -5.63 0.19
CA ILE A 18 4.10 -6.24 -0.64
C ILE A 18 3.09 -6.99 0.24
N ALA A 19 3.57 -7.80 1.18
CA ALA A 19 2.69 -8.51 2.11
C ALA A 19 1.76 -7.56 2.89
N GLY A 20 2.28 -6.41 3.34
CA GLY A 20 1.47 -5.38 4.00
C GLY A 20 0.45 -4.72 3.08
N LEU A 21 0.84 -4.37 1.85
CA LEU A 21 -0.06 -3.78 0.86
C LEU A 21 -1.19 -4.73 0.44
N THR A 22 -0.93 -6.03 0.40
CA THR A 22 -1.84 -7.05 -0.11
C THR A 22 -2.53 -7.87 0.99
N ASP A 23 -2.38 -7.47 2.23
CA ASP A 23 -3.17 -7.99 3.35
C ASP A 23 -4.53 -7.30 3.39
N PHE A 24 -5.56 -8.01 2.95
CA PHE A 24 -6.95 -7.56 2.95
C PHE A 24 -7.74 -8.06 4.16
N GLY A 25 -7.04 -8.62 5.16
CA GLY A 25 -7.63 -9.12 6.40
C GLY A 25 -7.97 -8.02 7.42
N PRO A 26 -8.44 -8.45 8.61
CA PRO A 26 -8.67 -7.55 9.75
C PRO A 26 -7.41 -6.77 10.13
N GLY A 27 -7.56 -5.48 10.38
CA GLY A 27 -6.43 -4.61 10.74
C GLY A 27 -5.84 -3.84 9.56
N ARG A 28 -6.41 -3.97 8.35
CA ARG A 28 -5.98 -3.17 7.19
C ARG A 28 -6.05 -1.67 7.47
N GLU A 29 -6.99 -1.22 8.29
CA GLU A 29 -7.11 0.16 8.73
C GLU A 29 -5.89 0.66 9.52
N LYS A 30 -5.14 -0.23 10.15
CA LYS A 30 -3.88 0.12 10.85
C LYS A 30 -2.78 0.52 9.87
N ILE A 31 -2.82 -0.03 8.66
CA ILE A 31 -1.84 0.24 7.60
C ILE A 31 -2.26 1.47 6.80
N PHE A 32 -3.51 1.55 6.39
CA PHE A 32 -4.00 2.58 5.49
C PHE A 32 -4.79 3.71 6.18
N GLY A 33 -4.96 3.62 7.51
CA GLY A 33 -5.65 4.63 8.30
C GLY A 33 -7.07 4.90 7.81
N LYS A 34 -7.47 6.15 7.79
CA LYS A 34 -8.82 6.56 7.39
C LYS A 34 -9.20 6.27 5.93
N SER A 35 -8.23 5.95 5.08
CA SER A 35 -8.51 5.58 3.69
C SER A 35 -9.06 4.16 3.54
N ALA A 36 -8.98 3.33 4.58
CA ALA A 36 -9.48 1.96 4.59
C ALA A 36 -10.59 1.71 5.62
N ASP A 37 -11.01 2.71 6.38
CA ASP A 37 -12.00 2.55 7.46
C ASP A 37 -13.46 2.63 6.99
N GLY A 38 -13.69 2.95 5.72
CA GLY A 38 -15.04 3.14 5.20
C GLY A 38 -15.66 1.87 4.64
N TYR A 39 -14.98 1.19 3.74
CA TYR A 39 -15.50 0.01 3.04
C TYR A 39 -14.37 -0.80 2.42
N LEU A 40 -14.42 -2.12 2.61
CA LEU A 40 -13.53 -3.07 1.97
C LEU A 40 -14.33 -4.30 1.54
N LYS A 41 -14.26 -4.67 0.26
CA LYS A 41 -14.80 -5.92 -0.28
C LYS A 41 -13.79 -6.56 -1.21
N VAL A 42 -13.34 -7.76 -0.87
CA VAL A 42 -12.53 -8.60 -1.76
C VAL A 42 -13.47 -9.38 -2.68
N HIS A 43 -13.33 -9.18 -3.99
CA HIS A 43 -14.13 -9.90 -5.00
C HIS A 43 -13.44 -11.20 -5.42
N SER A 44 -12.12 -11.14 -5.59
CA SER A 44 -11.27 -12.31 -5.87
C SER A 44 -9.85 -12.05 -5.36
N GLN A 45 -9.14 -13.10 -5.04
CA GLN A 45 -7.74 -13.06 -4.63
C GLN A 45 -7.03 -14.30 -5.13
N GLY A 46 -5.98 -14.09 -5.91
CA GLY A 46 -5.04 -15.09 -6.37
C GLY A 46 -3.70 -15.01 -5.64
N PRO A 47 -2.70 -15.80 -6.05
CA PRO A 47 -1.38 -15.78 -5.43
C PRO A 47 -0.60 -14.47 -5.71
N HIS A 48 -0.91 -13.76 -6.80
CA HIS A 48 -0.20 -12.55 -7.22
C HIS A 48 -1.11 -11.42 -7.72
N ASP A 49 -2.41 -11.54 -7.50
CA ASP A 49 -3.40 -10.53 -7.89
C ASP A 49 -4.62 -10.53 -6.97
N ALA A 50 -5.38 -9.44 -7.00
CA ALA A 50 -6.67 -9.37 -6.33
C ALA A 50 -7.56 -8.29 -6.97
N ASP A 51 -8.87 -8.53 -6.96
CA ASP A 51 -9.89 -7.53 -7.24
C ASP A 51 -10.58 -7.12 -5.94
N VAL A 52 -10.50 -5.84 -5.62
CA VAL A 52 -10.97 -5.30 -4.34
C VAL A 52 -11.74 -4.02 -4.58
N THR A 53 -12.84 -3.80 -3.86
CA THR A 53 -13.46 -2.48 -3.75
C THR A 53 -13.12 -1.88 -2.40
N GLU A 54 -12.55 -0.70 -2.41
CA GLU A 54 -12.19 0.08 -1.23
C GLU A 54 -12.85 1.46 -1.30
N GLY A 55 -13.16 2.04 -0.16
CA GLY A 55 -13.74 3.37 -0.13
C GLY A 55 -13.78 4.01 1.23
N SER A 56 -13.76 5.33 1.24
CA SER A 56 -13.86 6.16 2.43
C SER A 56 -14.36 7.55 2.05
N GLY A 57 -15.08 8.22 2.97
CA GLY A 57 -15.54 9.59 2.75
C GLY A 57 -16.45 9.79 1.55
N GLY A 58 -17.21 8.78 1.15
CA GLY A 58 -18.13 8.83 0.00
C GLY A 58 -17.45 8.67 -1.37
N ILE A 59 -16.15 8.35 -1.38
CA ILE A 59 -15.41 7.95 -2.58
C ILE A 59 -15.12 6.46 -2.47
N TRP A 60 -15.39 5.71 -3.52
CA TRP A 60 -15.06 4.31 -3.62
C TRP A 60 -14.34 4.03 -4.94
N GLU A 61 -13.47 3.02 -4.91
CA GLU A 61 -12.71 2.52 -6.05
C GLU A 61 -12.74 1.00 -6.08
N ARG A 62 -12.98 0.42 -7.24
CA ARG A 62 -12.66 -0.96 -7.52
C ARG A 62 -11.27 -1.00 -8.12
N LEU A 63 -10.39 -1.74 -7.48
CA LEU A 63 -8.98 -1.82 -7.81
C LEU A 63 -8.61 -3.24 -8.20
N HIS A 64 -7.91 -3.38 -9.30
CA HIS A 64 -7.16 -4.59 -9.62
C HIS A 64 -5.73 -4.40 -9.10
N TYR A 65 -5.33 -5.25 -8.16
CA TYR A 65 -3.98 -5.35 -7.64
C TYR A 65 -3.21 -6.39 -8.41
N ASP A 66 -1.98 -6.09 -8.83
CA ASP A 66 -1.04 -7.02 -9.45
C ASP A 66 0.33 -6.88 -8.78
N TRP A 67 0.84 -7.97 -8.20
CA TRP A 67 2.17 -8.09 -7.60
C TRP A 67 2.92 -9.31 -8.13
N SER A 68 2.70 -9.66 -9.38
CA SER A 68 3.43 -10.71 -10.08
C SER A 68 4.91 -10.39 -10.26
N ASP A 69 5.28 -9.10 -10.29
CA ASP A 69 6.65 -8.62 -10.23
C ASP A 69 7.09 -8.49 -8.76
N PRO A 70 8.17 -9.18 -8.31
CA PRO A 70 8.63 -9.13 -6.92
C PRO A 70 9.12 -7.75 -6.44
N ASN A 71 9.32 -6.80 -7.36
CA ASN A 71 9.77 -5.46 -7.06
C ASN A 71 8.72 -4.37 -7.39
N ARG A 72 7.47 -4.78 -7.65
CA ARG A 72 6.44 -3.83 -8.05
C ARG A 72 5.04 -4.30 -7.67
N VAL A 73 4.21 -3.36 -7.21
CA VAL A 73 2.76 -3.56 -7.08
C VAL A 73 2.05 -2.51 -7.94
N VAL A 74 1.16 -2.95 -8.79
CA VAL A 74 0.33 -2.07 -9.63
C VAL A 74 -1.12 -2.18 -9.16
N LEU A 75 -1.75 -1.04 -8.93
CA LEU A 75 -3.17 -0.93 -8.63
C LEU A 75 -3.85 -0.15 -9.75
N THR A 76 -4.72 -0.79 -10.48
CA THR A 76 -5.49 -0.16 -11.57
C THR A 76 -6.91 0.08 -11.10
N VAL A 77 -7.40 1.31 -11.22
CA VAL A 77 -8.81 1.62 -10.98
C VAL A 77 -9.62 1.06 -12.14
N THR A 78 -10.42 0.04 -11.87
CA THR A 78 -11.29 -0.60 -12.87
C THR A 78 -12.70 0.00 -12.85
N ASP A 79 -13.15 0.51 -11.70
CA ASP A 79 -14.37 1.30 -11.56
C ASP A 79 -14.28 2.22 -10.33
N SER A 80 -15.03 3.32 -10.34
CA SER A 80 -15.12 4.27 -9.24
C SER A 80 -16.28 5.26 -9.46
N ASN A 81 -16.81 5.82 -8.38
CA ASN A 81 -17.73 6.94 -8.47
C ASN A 81 -17.04 8.30 -8.75
N THR A 82 -15.72 8.37 -8.70
CA THR A 82 -14.97 9.63 -8.80
C THR A 82 -13.85 9.58 -9.85
N TRP A 83 -13.16 8.45 -9.93
CA TRP A 83 -11.98 8.27 -10.76
C TRP A 83 -12.26 7.41 -11.99
N GLY A 84 -11.53 7.64 -13.07
CA GLY A 84 -11.68 6.90 -14.31
C GLY A 84 -10.37 6.90 -15.11
N GLY A 85 -10.47 6.55 -16.39
CA GLY A 85 -9.35 6.58 -17.32
C GLY A 85 -8.17 5.73 -16.88
N HIS A 86 -7.01 6.36 -16.73
CA HIS A 86 -5.75 5.71 -16.35
C HIS A 86 -5.44 5.85 -14.84
N SER A 87 -6.46 6.08 -14.00
CA SER A 87 -6.26 6.22 -12.56
C SER A 87 -5.72 4.94 -11.94
N GLY A 88 -4.80 5.11 -10.99
CA GLY A 88 -4.19 3.99 -10.28
C GLY A 88 -2.92 4.40 -9.55
N TYR A 89 -2.30 3.40 -8.94
CA TYR A 89 -1.05 3.54 -8.20
C TYR A 89 -0.03 2.52 -8.69
N THR A 90 1.24 2.91 -8.67
CA THR A 90 2.35 1.98 -8.86
C THR A 90 3.35 2.17 -7.74
N TYR A 91 3.66 1.10 -7.03
CA TYR A 91 4.74 1.01 -6.06
C TYR A 91 5.89 0.25 -6.69
N THR A 92 7.09 0.82 -6.65
CA THR A 92 8.32 0.18 -7.12
C THR A 92 9.33 0.15 -5.98
N PHE A 93 9.95 -0.99 -5.77
CA PHE A 93 10.87 -1.24 -4.66
C PHE A 93 12.30 -1.39 -5.16
N GLY A 94 13.21 -0.60 -4.61
CA GLY A 94 14.65 -0.68 -4.88
C GLY A 94 15.44 -0.96 -3.61
N ARG A 95 16.10 -2.14 -3.53
CA ARG A 95 17.00 -2.47 -2.42
C ARG A 95 18.21 -1.54 -2.45
N GLN A 96 18.56 -0.97 -1.30
CA GLN A 96 19.69 -0.05 -1.17
C GLN A 96 20.90 -0.76 -0.55
N PRO A 97 22.12 -0.27 -0.81
CA PRO A 97 23.35 -0.85 -0.24
C PRO A 97 23.41 -0.87 1.29
N ASP A 98 22.69 0.04 1.96
CA ASP A 98 22.58 0.11 3.42
C ASP A 98 21.58 -0.88 4.03
N GLY A 99 20.96 -1.73 3.20
CA GLY A 99 19.96 -2.73 3.63
C GLY A 99 18.52 -2.21 3.68
N THR A 100 18.30 -0.92 3.45
CA THR A 100 16.95 -0.35 3.33
C THR A 100 16.35 -0.61 1.95
N THR A 101 15.06 -0.33 1.81
CA THR A 101 14.36 -0.33 0.54
C THR A 101 13.88 1.07 0.22
N GLU A 102 14.14 1.57 -0.98
CA GLU A 102 13.48 2.77 -1.48
C GLU A 102 12.15 2.40 -2.10
N VAL A 103 11.07 2.95 -1.60
CA VAL A 103 9.73 2.80 -2.17
C VAL A 103 9.40 4.02 -2.99
N ARG A 104 9.20 3.83 -4.30
CA ARG A 104 8.78 4.88 -5.24
C ARG A 104 7.31 4.68 -5.54
N VAL A 105 6.54 5.75 -5.41
CA VAL A 105 5.10 5.74 -5.67
C VAL A 105 4.77 6.69 -6.82
N VAL A 106 4.01 6.19 -7.76
CA VAL A 106 3.37 6.98 -8.81
C VAL A 106 1.86 6.83 -8.62
N ASN A 107 1.19 7.96 -8.38
CA ASN A 107 -0.26 8.02 -8.25
C ASN A 107 -0.82 8.83 -9.43
N VAL A 108 -1.65 8.21 -10.23
CA VAL A 108 -2.34 8.84 -11.38
C VAL A 108 -3.81 9.00 -11.02
N ARG A 109 -4.33 10.21 -11.21
CA ARG A 109 -5.74 10.54 -10.96
C ARG A 109 -6.35 11.25 -12.17
N GLU A 110 -7.36 10.63 -12.74
CA GLU A 110 -8.18 11.17 -13.81
C GLU A 110 -9.63 11.24 -13.34
N GLY A 111 -10.17 12.46 -13.29
CA GLY A 111 -11.54 12.67 -12.81
C GLY A 111 -12.57 12.17 -13.82
N LYS A 112 -13.45 11.25 -13.41
CA LYS A 112 -14.57 10.71 -14.22
C LYS A 112 -15.67 11.73 -14.43
N ASN A 113 -15.83 12.66 -13.48
CA ASN A 113 -16.85 13.69 -13.47
C ASN A 113 -16.29 15.04 -13.01
N LEU A 114 -17.11 16.09 -12.96
CA LEU A 114 -16.67 17.44 -12.57
C LEU A 114 -16.04 17.44 -11.16
N LYS A 115 -16.67 16.75 -10.21
CA LYS A 115 -16.12 16.60 -8.83
C LYS A 115 -14.74 15.95 -8.85
N GLY A 116 -14.59 14.86 -9.58
CA GLY A 116 -13.31 14.15 -9.71
C GLY A 116 -12.23 14.99 -10.39
N ARG A 117 -12.61 15.80 -11.41
CA ARG A 117 -11.68 16.72 -12.08
C ARG A 117 -11.17 17.80 -11.14
N VAL A 118 -12.06 18.40 -10.34
CA VAL A 118 -11.67 19.40 -9.33
C VAL A 118 -10.75 18.77 -8.27
N LEU A 119 -11.10 17.57 -7.77
CA LEU A 119 -10.27 16.85 -6.82
C LEU A 119 -8.88 16.50 -7.40
N ALA A 120 -8.81 16.08 -8.66
CA ALA A 120 -7.54 15.80 -9.34
C ALA A 120 -6.65 17.05 -9.42
N LEU A 121 -7.23 18.23 -9.69
CA LEU A 121 -6.50 19.49 -9.70
C LEU A 121 -5.97 19.86 -8.31
N VAL A 122 -6.79 19.71 -7.27
CA VAL A 122 -6.39 19.98 -5.88
C VAL A 122 -5.28 19.01 -5.46
N LEU A 123 -5.40 17.73 -5.75
CA LEU A 123 -4.35 16.75 -5.46
C LEU A 123 -3.05 17.06 -6.20
N GLY A 124 -3.13 17.51 -7.45
CA GLY A 124 -1.97 17.89 -8.24
C GLY A 124 -1.23 19.12 -7.70
N SER A 125 -1.94 20.05 -7.03
CA SER A 125 -1.37 21.31 -6.53
C SER A 125 -0.87 21.23 -5.08
N VAL A 126 -1.69 20.70 -4.16
CA VAL A 126 -1.37 20.66 -2.71
C VAL A 126 -1.37 19.25 -2.11
N GLY A 127 -1.88 18.28 -2.85
CA GLY A 127 -2.10 16.92 -2.37
C GLY A 127 -0.82 16.11 -2.13
N LYS A 128 0.31 16.50 -2.76
CA LYS A 128 1.58 15.77 -2.59
C LYS A 128 1.99 15.71 -1.12
N SER A 129 1.92 16.83 -0.40
CA SER A 129 2.30 16.88 1.02
C SER A 129 1.39 16.02 1.91
N VAL A 130 0.09 15.97 1.59
CA VAL A 130 -0.87 15.13 2.31
C VAL A 130 -0.59 13.66 2.02
N LEU A 131 -0.41 13.29 0.76
CA LEU A 131 -0.12 11.92 0.34
C LEU A 131 1.19 11.40 0.93
N VAL A 132 2.24 12.23 0.98
CA VAL A 132 3.52 11.88 1.60
C VAL A 132 3.35 11.62 3.10
N LYS A 133 2.59 12.45 3.80
CA LYS A 133 2.32 12.23 5.24
C LYS A 133 1.52 10.97 5.52
N GLU A 134 0.49 10.69 4.72
CA GLU A 134 -0.30 9.47 4.86
C GLU A 134 0.55 8.24 4.51
N PHE A 135 1.39 8.33 3.49
CA PHE A 135 2.29 7.27 3.12
C PHE A 135 3.37 6.98 4.19
N ASP A 136 3.89 8.02 4.85
CA ASP A 136 4.79 7.85 6.00
C ASP A 136 4.15 7.05 7.14
N LYS A 137 2.86 7.27 7.40
CA LYS A 137 2.10 6.46 8.37
C LYS A 137 1.98 5.00 7.92
N THR A 138 1.72 4.77 6.65
CA THR A 138 1.64 3.43 6.05
C THR A 138 2.98 2.70 6.19
N ILE A 139 4.09 3.36 5.87
CA ILE A 139 5.45 2.81 6.04
C ILE A 139 5.68 2.40 7.49
N LYS A 140 5.44 3.30 8.44
CA LYS A 140 5.63 3.04 9.87
C LYS A 140 4.76 1.88 10.38
N ALA A 141 3.53 1.76 9.90
CA ALA A 141 2.64 0.66 10.26
C ALA A 141 3.14 -0.69 9.72
N ILE A 142 3.65 -0.73 8.48
CA ILE A 142 4.24 -1.94 7.90
C ILE A 142 5.51 -2.32 8.66
N GLU A 143 6.39 -1.37 8.95
CA GLU A 143 7.62 -1.60 9.73
C GLU A 143 7.31 -2.15 11.13
N ALA A 144 6.31 -1.62 11.82
CA ALA A 144 5.87 -2.11 13.13
C ALA A 144 5.32 -3.55 13.05
N GLY A 145 4.55 -3.87 12.00
CA GLY A 145 4.04 -5.22 11.75
C GLY A 145 5.15 -6.24 11.50
N THR A 146 6.22 -5.87 10.81
CA THR A 146 7.37 -6.75 10.56
C THR A 146 8.20 -6.99 11.82
N ALA A 147 8.32 -6.02 12.72
CA ALA A 147 9.03 -6.16 13.99
C ALA A 147 8.36 -7.18 14.92
N THR A 148 7.03 -7.29 14.89
CA THR A 148 6.27 -8.26 15.69
C THR A 148 6.27 -9.67 15.09
N SER A 149 6.61 -9.81 13.81
CA SER A 149 6.63 -11.08 13.08
C SER A 149 7.99 -11.78 13.09
N SER A 150 9.02 -11.16 13.65
CA SER A 150 10.34 -11.80 13.81
C SER A 150 10.23 -12.93 14.84
N PRO A 151 10.59 -14.19 14.49
CA PRO A 151 10.56 -15.27 15.45
C PRO A 151 11.53 -14.96 16.58
N SER A 152 11.03 -14.95 17.81
CA SER A 152 11.85 -14.99 19.01
C SER A 152 12.81 -16.15 18.88
N ASN A 153 14.11 -15.89 18.88
CA ASN A 153 15.16 -16.90 18.92
C ASN A 153 14.92 -17.80 20.14
N ALA A 154 14.32 -18.95 19.93
CA ALA A 154 14.27 -20.00 20.93
C ALA A 154 15.70 -20.47 21.20
N GLN A 155 16.25 -20.04 22.31
CA GLN A 155 17.50 -20.57 22.84
C GLN A 155 17.38 -22.09 22.99
N PRO A 156 18.32 -22.87 22.49
CA PRO A 156 18.29 -24.30 22.75
C PRO A 156 18.57 -24.54 24.25
N ASN A 157 17.59 -25.16 24.87
CA ASN A 157 17.63 -25.59 26.24
C ASN A 157 18.69 -26.69 26.36
N THR A 158 19.90 -26.36 26.83
CA THR A 158 20.93 -27.35 27.19
C THR A 158 20.54 -27.92 28.53
N THR A 159 20.01 -29.13 28.52
CA THR A 159 19.81 -29.96 29.71
C THR A 159 21.18 -30.45 30.19
N PRO A 160 21.60 -30.21 31.43
CA PRO A 160 22.80 -30.87 31.97
C PRO A 160 22.44 -32.31 32.34
N THR A 161 23.14 -33.24 31.72
CA THR A 161 23.13 -34.64 32.10
C THR A 161 23.92 -34.78 33.42
N ALA A 162 23.23 -35.14 34.48
CA ALA A 162 23.87 -35.55 35.74
C ALA A 162 24.31 -37.01 35.63
N SER A 163 25.57 -37.26 35.97
CA SER A 163 26.15 -38.59 36.20
C SER A 163 25.83 -39.05 37.61
#